data_8305eedefa1acbb4b04ff351174af560
#
_entry.id   8305eedefa1acbb4b04ff351174af560
#
_cell.length_a   1.000
_cell.length_b   1.000
_cell.length_c   1.000
_cell.angle_alpha   90.00
_cell.angle_beta   90.00
_cell.angle_gamma   90.00
#
_symmetry.space_group_name_H-M   'P 1'
#
loop_
_entity.id
_entity.type
_entity.pdbx_description
1 polymer ?
#
loop_
_entity_poly.entity_id
_entity_poly.type
_entity_poly.pdbx_seq_one_letter_code
_entity_poly.pdbx_strand_id
1 'polypeptide(L)'
;LPLYNQTLYTSIAISELVNRIDLLSYEKAKEDLIVEIGKLYFLGQTTICQLQIIEGNIARLDSLRNITQAFFDNGMAMDVDVKRVEINLENMRIQYHNAQAMLNQQLNLLKYTLDLPSEYEITLTPLNPDITGNVRFNGLSDSLYELQLLDTQTQLLKKQGRIINQGYIPSLNFTSQLAYSAYTDKFKHFFHSHISNKWYESFNFGLSLKIPIFDGLSKHTKKQQANVEYRKAVLQQEN
;
A
#
# COMPACT_ATOMS: atom_id res chain seq x y z
N LEU A 1 -11.65 -37.03 3.06
CA LEU A 1 -12.32 -36.22 4.09
C LEU A 1 -11.54 -36.34 5.41
N PRO A 2 -11.04 -35.24 6.02
CA PRO A 2 -10.43 -35.31 7.34
C PRO A 2 -11.51 -35.58 8.40
N LEU A 3 -11.38 -36.68 9.14
CA LEU A 3 -12.25 -36.99 10.27
C LEU A 3 -11.74 -36.33 11.56
N TYR A 4 -10.41 -36.30 11.72
CA TYR A 4 -9.74 -35.58 12.79
C TYR A 4 -8.44 -34.97 12.29
N ASN A 5 -8.37 -33.63 12.34
CA ASN A 5 -7.17 -32.89 11.97
C ASN A 5 -7.15 -31.55 12.73
N GLN A 6 -6.35 -31.49 13.79
CA GLN A 6 -6.26 -30.30 14.65
C GLN A 6 -5.74 -29.06 13.91
N THR A 7 -4.88 -29.27 12.90
CA THR A 7 -4.37 -28.15 12.10
C THR A 7 -5.45 -27.49 11.27
N LEU A 8 -6.47 -28.22 10.82
CA LEU A 8 -7.57 -27.70 10.02
C LEU A 8 -8.37 -26.62 10.80
N TYR A 9 -8.71 -26.89 12.05
CA TYR A 9 -9.46 -25.92 12.87
C TYR A 9 -8.65 -24.63 13.11
N THR A 10 -7.33 -24.78 13.33
CA THR A 10 -6.47 -23.59 13.48
C THR A 10 -6.29 -22.85 12.16
N SER A 11 -6.27 -23.56 11.02
CA SER A 11 -6.21 -22.94 9.69
C SER A 11 -7.46 -22.10 9.39
N ILE A 12 -8.66 -22.56 9.80
CA ILE A 12 -9.90 -21.78 9.69
C ILE A 12 -9.77 -20.47 10.48
N ALA A 13 -9.32 -20.55 11.74
CA ALA A 13 -9.12 -19.37 12.57
C ALA A 13 -7.99 -18.43 12.06
N ILE A 14 -7.03 -18.96 11.32
CA ILE A 14 -6.01 -18.15 10.61
C ILE A 14 -6.65 -17.45 9.43
N SER A 15 -7.50 -18.12 8.64
CA SER A 15 -8.20 -17.50 7.52
C SER A 15 -9.09 -16.33 7.96
N GLU A 16 -9.73 -16.43 9.11
CA GLU A 16 -10.49 -15.33 9.70
C GLU A 16 -9.61 -14.13 10.05
N LEU A 17 -8.41 -14.39 10.64
CA LEU A 17 -7.46 -13.31 10.93
C LEU A 17 -6.88 -12.68 9.66
N VAL A 18 -6.60 -13.48 8.62
CA VAL A 18 -6.13 -12.95 7.32
C VAL A 18 -7.20 -12.05 6.72
N ASN A 19 -8.46 -12.48 6.68
CA ASN A 19 -9.56 -11.64 6.20
C ASN A 19 -9.69 -10.33 7.01
N ARG A 20 -9.50 -10.39 8.33
CA ARG A 20 -9.50 -9.19 9.18
C ARG A 20 -8.32 -8.26 8.86
N ILE A 21 -7.12 -8.82 8.61
CA ILE A 21 -5.94 -8.06 8.18
C ILE A 21 -6.21 -7.35 6.86
N ASP A 22 -6.83 -8.03 5.89
CA ASP A 22 -7.15 -7.45 4.59
C ASP A 22 -8.14 -6.28 4.72
N LEU A 23 -9.17 -6.42 5.55
CA LEU A 23 -10.12 -5.33 5.84
C LEU A 23 -9.45 -4.14 6.53
N LEU A 24 -8.61 -4.39 7.55
CA LEU A 24 -7.88 -3.33 8.25
C LEU A 24 -6.86 -2.65 7.33
N SER A 25 -6.20 -3.41 6.46
CA SER A 25 -5.26 -2.88 5.47
C SER A 25 -5.96 -2.00 4.44
N TYR A 26 -7.18 -2.37 4.03
CA TYR A 26 -8.02 -1.54 3.15
C TYR A 26 -8.37 -0.20 3.81
N GLU A 27 -8.85 -0.22 5.06
CA GLU A 27 -9.21 1.01 5.77
C GLU A 27 -7.97 1.89 6.05
N LYS A 28 -6.83 1.28 6.39
CA LYS A 28 -5.55 2.00 6.51
C LYS A 28 -5.13 2.64 5.19
N ALA A 29 -5.17 1.91 4.09
CA ALA A 29 -4.83 2.44 2.77
C ALA A 29 -5.72 3.63 2.37
N LYS A 30 -6.99 3.61 2.77
CA LYS A 30 -7.92 4.71 2.56
C LYS A 30 -7.56 5.94 3.41
N GLU A 31 -7.17 5.75 4.68
CA GLU A 31 -6.65 6.85 5.52
C GLU A 31 -5.37 7.44 4.92
N ASP A 32 -4.40 6.59 4.54
CA ASP A 32 -3.14 7.01 3.93
C ASP A 32 -3.38 7.83 2.65
N LEU A 33 -4.33 7.40 1.84
CA LEU A 33 -4.74 8.13 0.62
C LEU A 33 -5.33 9.52 0.95
N ILE A 34 -6.18 9.62 1.96
CA ILE A 34 -6.76 10.91 2.40
C ILE A 34 -5.64 11.85 2.87
N VAL A 35 -4.68 11.34 3.64
CA VAL A 35 -3.52 12.11 4.12
C VAL A 35 -2.65 12.56 2.95
N GLU A 36 -2.41 11.70 1.97
CA GLU A 36 -1.63 12.01 0.75
C GLU A 36 -2.29 13.13 -0.06
N ILE A 37 -3.60 13.01 -0.33
CA ILE A 37 -4.39 14.04 -1.02
C ILE A 37 -4.31 15.36 -0.25
N GLY A 38 -4.47 15.34 1.09
CA GLY A 38 -4.35 16.52 1.92
C GLY A 38 -2.99 17.20 1.82
N LYS A 39 -1.91 16.42 1.87
CA LYS A 39 -0.54 16.93 1.70
C LYS A 39 -0.34 17.59 0.35
N LEU A 40 -0.75 16.93 -0.74
CA LEU A 40 -0.63 17.47 -2.10
C LEU A 40 -1.46 18.75 -2.29
N TYR A 41 -2.67 18.80 -1.71
CA TYR A 41 -3.53 19.95 -1.75
C TYR A 41 -2.89 21.17 -1.07
N PHE A 42 -2.42 21.01 0.18
CA PHE A 42 -1.77 22.09 0.93
C PHE A 42 -0.42 22.51 0.32
N LEU A 43 0.33 21.55 -0.23
CA LEU A 43 1.57 21.84 -0.96
C LEU A 43 1.29 22.72 -2.19
N GLY A 44 0.25 22.41 -2.97
CA GLY A 44 -0.19 23.23 -4.08
C GLY A 44 -0.59 24.65 -3.66
N GLN A 45 -1.38 24.78 -2.57
CA GLN A 45 -1.73 26.10 -2.01
C GLN A 45 -0.50 26.92 -1.59
N THR A 46 0.48 26.28 -0.95
CA THR A 46 1.73 26.93 -0.54
C THR A 46 2.50 27.41 -1.75
N THR A 47 2.56 26.63 -2.83
CA THR A 47 3.23 27.01 -4.08
C THR A 47 2.51 28.19 -4.77
N ILE A 48 1.20 28.25 -4.72
CA ILE A 48 0.41 29.42 -5.22
C ILE A 48 0.79 30.68 -4.43
N CYS A 49 0.85 30.63 -3.10
CA CYS A 49 1.29 31.75 -2.28
C CYS A 49 2.73 32.17 -2.63
N GLN A 50 3.64 31.22 -2.86
CA GLN A 50 4.99 31.49 -3.30
C GLN A 50 5.03 32.21 -4.65
N LEU A 51 4.24 31.79 -5.63
CA LEU A 51 4.10 32.46 -6.93
C LEU A 51 3.67 33.90 -6.77
N GLN A 52 2.67 34.19 -5.95
CA GLN A 52 2.20 35.56 -5.68
C GLN A 52 3.30 36.45 -5.07
N ILE A 53 4.12 35.91 -4.15
CA ILE A 53 5.25 36.62 -3.56
C ILE A 53 6.32 36.92 -4.63
N ILE A 54 6.66 35.94 -5.45
CA ILE A 54 7.65 36.11 -6.54
C ILE A 54 7.15 37.14 -7.54
N GLU A 55 5.88 37.11 -7.93
CA GLU A 55 5.26 38.06 -8.84
C GLU A 55 5.33 39.51 -8.30
N GLY A 56 5.01 39.68 -7.01
CA GLY A 56 5.21 40.98 -6.34
C GLY A 56 6.65 41.44 -6.29
N ASN A 57 7.64 40.52 -6.17
CA ASN A 57 9.04 40.87 -6.24
C ASN A 57 9.49 41.26 -7.67
N ILE A 58 8.98 40.54 -8.69
CA ILE A 58 9.24 40.92 -10.10
C ILE A 58 8.75 42.33 -10.38
N ALA A 59 7.52 42.69 -9.97
CA ALA A 59 6.97 44.02 -10.15
C ALA A 59 7.83 45.11 -9.46
N ARG A 60 8.34 44.85 -8.24
CA ARG A 60 9.26 45.74 -7.54
C ARG A 60 10.62 45.91 -8.24
N LEU A 61 11.19 44.80 -8.71
CA LEU A 61 12.47 44.83 -9.44
C LEU A 61 12.34 45.50 -10.80
N ASP A 62 11.20 45.36 -11.48
CA ASP A 62 10.94 46.06 -12.76
C ASP A 62 10.83 47.56 -12.53
N SER A 63 10.16 48.00 -11.49
CA SER A 63 10.10 49.41 -11.09
C SER A 63 11.50 49.93 -10.74
N LEU A 64 12.32 49.16 -10.00
CA LEU A 64 13.67 49.53 -9.65
C LEU A 64 14.57 49.65 -10.90
N ARG A 65 14.44 48.75 -11.87
CA ARG A 65 15.14 48.81 -13.15
C ARG A 65 14.84 50.13 -13.89
N ASN A 66 13.55 50.50 -13.97
CA ASN A 66 13.15 51.74 -14.65
C ASN A 66 13.71 52.97 -13.96
N ILE A 67 13.76 53.03 -12.61
CA ILE A 67 14.36 54.12 -11.85
C ILE A 67 15.86 54.16 -12.08
N THR A 68 16.56 53.01 -11.98
CA THR A 68 18.01 52.92 -12.19
C THR A 68 18.42 53.31 -13.62
N GLN A 69 17.60 52.92 -14.62
CA GLN A 69 17.79 53.33 -16.02
C GLN A 69 17.66 54.85 -16.17
N ALA A 70 16.65 55.45 -15.59
CA ALA A 70 16.47 56.92 -15.63
C ALA A 70 17.64 57.65 -14.94
N PHE A 71 18.21 57.13 -13.88
CA PHE A 71 19.42 57.66 -13.26
C PHE A 71 20.65 57.53 -14.16
N PHE A 72 20.80 56.40 -14.83
CA PHE A 72 21.88 56.20 -15.79
C PHE A 72 21.77 57.19 -16.97
N ASP A 73 20.56 57.35 -17.53
CA ASP A 73 20.31 58.28 -18.65
C ASP A 73 20.62 59.75 -18.29
N ASN A 74 20.52 60.11 -17.00
CA ASN A 74 20.88 61.41 -16.48
C ASN A 74 22.33 61.52 -15.93
N GLY A 75 23.15 60.49 -16.12
CA GLY A 75 24.55 60.44 -15.67
C GLY A 75 24.76 60.28 -14.16
N MET A 76 23.68 59.87 -13.41
CA MET A 76 23.71 59.69 -11.96
C MET A 76 23.91 58.25 -11.51
N ALA A 77 23.92 57.28 -12.42
CA ALA A 77 24.20 55.85 -12.15
C ALA A 77 25.16 55.30 -13.23
N MET A 78 25.79 54.14 -12.95
CA MET A 78 26.64 53.44 -13.89
C MET A 78 25.85 52.36 -14.66
N ASP A 79 26.29 52.05 -15.89
CA ASP A 79 25.72 50.95 -16.70
C ASP A 79 25.72 49.60 -15.93
N VAL A 80 26.73 49.36 -15.12
CA VAL A 80 26.86 48.15 -14.29
C VAL A 80 25.73 48.05 -13.25
N ASP A 81 25.19 49.18 -12.78
CA ASP A 81 24.09 49.16 -11.79
C ASP A 81 22.77 48.73 -12.44
N VAL A 82 22.52 49.24 -13.67
CA VAL A 82 21.36 48.82 -14.47
C VAL A 82 21.44 47.32 -14.76
N LYS A 83 22.58 46.83 -15.25
CA LYS A 83 22.79 45.42 -15.56
C LYS A 83 22.64 44.52 -14.33
N ARG A 84 23.05 44.97 -13.16
CA ARG A 84 22.87 44.21 -11.91
C ARG A 84 21.40 44.04 -11.57
N VAL A 85 20.59 45.08 -11.73
CA VAL A 85 19.13 44.99 -11.49
C VAL A 85 18.47 44.09 -12.53
N GLU A 86 18.87 44.20 -13.82
CA GLU A 86 18.35 43.31 -14.88
C GLU A 86 18.63 41.83 -14.61
N ILE A 87 19.86 41.51 -14.20
CA ILE A 87 20.23 40.13 -13.85
C ILE A 87 19.36 39.63 -12.68
N ASN A 88 19.13 40.46 -11.67
CA ASN A 88 18.27 40.09 -10.54
C ASN A 88 16.82 39.88 -10.99
N LEU A 89 16.31 40.71 -11.89
CA LEU A 89 14.97 40.57 -12.47
C LEU A 89 14.82 39.24 -13.25
N GLU A 90 15.81 38.94 -14.11
CA GLU A 90 15.80 37.71 -14.88
C GLU A 90 15.90 36.44 -13.95
N ASN A 91 16.74 36.50 -12.92
CA ASN A 91 16.79 35.44 -11.92
C ASN A 91 15.44 35.21 -11.23
N MET A 92 14.71 36.29 -10.94
CA MET A 92 13.39 36.19 -10.32
C MET A 92 12.35 35.63 -11.30
N ARG A 93 12.42 35.96 -12.59
CA ARG A 93 11.58 35.37 -13.64
C ARG A 93 11.82 33.87 -13.79
N ILE A 94 13.10 33.44 -13.75
CA ILE A 94 13.46 32.03 -13.77
C ILE A 94 12.84 31.30 -12.56
N GLN A 95 12.92 31.91 -11.35
CA GLN A 95 12.29 31.32 -10.15
C GLN A 95 10.77 31.22 -10.30
N TYR A 96 10.11 32.21 -10.90
CA TYR A 96 8.69 32.17 -11.19
C TYR A 96 8.33 30.99 -12.10
N HIS A 97 9.02 30.82 -13.23
CA HIS A 97 8.78 29.70 -14.14
C HIS A 97 9.03 28.34 -13.49
N ASN A 98 10.05 28.21 -12.66
CA ASN A 98 10.33 26.99 -11.92
C ASN A 98 9.20 26.67 -10.91
N ALA A 99 8.74 27.68 -10.17
CA ALA A 99 7.62 27.50 -9.24
C ALA A 99 6.31 27.16 -9.96
N GLN A 100 6.06 27.75 -11.13
CA GLN A 100 4.90 27.44 -11.98
C GLN A 100 4.95 26.00 -12.50
N ALA A 101 6.14 25.55 -12.96
CA ALA A 101 6.33 24.15 -13.37
C ALA A 101 6.10 23.17 -12.21
N MET A 102 6.59 23.52 -11.01
CA MET A 102 6.37 22.74 -9.80
C MET A 102 4.87 22.66 -9.45
N LEU A 103 4.13 23.77 -9.52
CA LEU A 103 2.68 23.76 -9.29
C LEU A 103 1.97 22.84 -10.28
N ASN A 104 2.31 22.91 -11.57
CA ASN A 104 1.71 22.03 -12.58
C ASN A 104 2.00 20.56 -12.30
N GLN A 105 3.20 20.23 -11.85
CA GLN A 105 3.56 18.86 -11.45
C GLN A 105 2.74 18.41 -10.24
N GLN A 106 2.59 19.26 -9.21
CA GLN A 106 1.78 18.98 -8.02
C GLN A 106 0.30 18.77 -8.36
N LEU A 107 -0.26 19.61 -9.23
CA LEU A 107 -1.65 19.46 -9.70
C LEU A 107 -1.83 18.17 -10.51
N ASN A 108 -0.89 17.80 -11.36
CA ASN A 108 -0.94 16.56 -12.10
C ASN A 108 -0.85 15.33 -11.17
N LEU A 109 0.00 15.40 -10.14
CA LEU A 109 0.08 14.35 -9.13
C LEU A 109 -1.23 14.24 -8.33
N LEU A 110 -1.83 15.38 -7.98
CA LEU A 110 -3.13 15.41 -7.32
C LEU A 110 -4.24 14.81 -8.19
N LYS A 111 -4.26 15.12 -9.50
CA LYS A 111 -5.20 14.49 -10.45
C LYS A 111 -5.01 12.98 -10.49
N TYR A 112 -3.78 12.52 -10.59
CA TYR A 112 -3.44 11.09 -10.60
C TYR A 112 -3.93 10.39 -9.32
N THR A 113 -3.68 11.01 -8.15
CA THR A 113 -4.09 10.45 -6.85
C THR A 113 -5.61 10.41 -6.69
N LEU A 114 -6.34 11.35 -7.34
CA LEU A 114 -7.80 11.41 -7.34
C LEU A 114 -8.45 10.59 -8.48
N ASP A 115 -7.64 9.90 -9.30
CA ASP A 115 -8.07 9.16 -10.49
C ASP A 115 -8.88 10.04 -11.48
N LEU A 116 -8.46 11.30 -11.64
CA LEU A 116 -9.09 12.26 -12.56
C LEU A 116 -8.37 12.24 -13.91
N PRO A 117 -9.10 12.42 -15.03
CA PRO A 117 -8.49 12.60 -16.34
C PRO A 117 -7.50 13.77 -16.38
N SER A 118 -6.45 13.68 -17.20
CA SER A 118 -5.40 14.72 -17.31
C SER A 118 -5.97 16.07 -17.80
N GLU A 119 -7.03 16.03 -18.58
CA GLU A 119 -7.69 17.22 -19.13
C GLU A 119 -8.56 17.96 -18.08
N TYR A 120 -8.83 17.34 -16.94
CA TYR A 120 -9.63 17.96 -15.88
C TYR A 120 -8.88 19.13 -15.24
N GLU A 121 -9.49 20.31 -15.21
CA GLU A 121 -8.87 21.47 -14.56
C GLU A 121 -9.22 21.50 -13.08
N ILE A 122 -8.17 21.49 -12.24
CA ILE A 122 -8.29 21.64 -10.79
C ILE A 122 -7.92 23.07 -10.41
N THR A 123 -8.81 23.75 -9.72
CA THR A 123 -8.54 25.04 -9.09
C THR A 123 -8.50 24.86 -7.59
N LEU A 124 -7.37 25.22 -6.97
CA LEU A 124 -7.23 25.17 -5.53
C LEU A 124 -7.82 26.43 -4.90
N THR A 125 -8.55 26.27 -3.80
CA THR A 125 -9.04 27.40 -3.01
C THR A 125 -7.86 28.15 -2.39
N PRO A 126 -7.81 29.50 -2.38
CA PRO A 126 -6.74 30.24 -1.73
C PRO A 126 -6.59 29.87 -0.25
N LEU A 127 -5.36 29.87 0.22
CA LEU A 127 -5.07 29.61 1.65
C LEU A 127 -5.68 30.76 2.48
N ASN A 128 -6.55 30.41 3.42
CA ASN A 128 -7.05 31.39 4.39
C ASN A 128 -6.15 31.34 5.63
N PRO A 129 -5.35 32.36 5.95
CA PRO A 129 -4.45 32.38 7.09
C PRO A 129 -5.20 32.42 8.45
N ASP A 130 -6.49 32.74 8.45
CA ASP A 130 -7.29 32.85 9.68
C ASP A 130 -7.82 31.51 10.21
N ILE A 131 -7.43 30.37 9.62
CA ILE A 131 -7.75 29.05 10.17
C ILE A 131 -6.86 28.78 11.39
N THR A 132 -7.03 29.53 12.43
CA THR A 132 -6.59 29.18 13.79
C THR A 132 -7.59 28.18 14.41
N GLY A 133 -7.85 27.09 13.69
CA GLY A 133 -8.60 25.99 14.26
C GLY A 133 -7.78 25.38 15.38
N ASN A 134 -8.31 25.43 16.61
CA ASN A 134 -7.79 24.61 17.70
C ASN A 134 -7.94 23.14 17.30
N VAL A 135 -6.94 22.59 16.62
CA VAL A 135 -6.85 21.15 16.39
C VAL A 135 -6.65 20.50 17.75
N ARG A 136 -7.74 20.10 18.38
CA ARG A 136 -7.65 19.25 19.55
C ARG A 136 -7.17 17.89 19.08
N PHE A 137 -5.91 17.62 19.32
CA PHE A 137 -5.41 16.25 19.30
C PHE A 137 -6.11 15.50 20.45
N ASN A 138 -7.22 14.85 20.15
CA ASN A 138 -7.69 13.75 20.97
C ASN A 138 -6.62 12.68 20.83
N GLY A 139 -5.87 12.40 21.89
CA GLY A 139 -4.67 11.56 21.88
C GLY A 139 -4.77 10.30 21.01
N LEU A 140 -3.68 9.61 20.83
CA LEU A 140 -3.59 8.34 20.10
C LEU A 140 -4.73 7.42 20.58
N SER A 141 -5.73 7.26 19.74
CA SER A 141 -6.84 6.36 20.00
C SER A 141 -6.41 4.95 19.65
N ASP A 142 -6.73 3.96 20.49
CA ASP A 142 -6.62 2.53 20.16
C ASP A 142 -7.41 2.14 18.89
N SER A 143 -8.14 3.10 18.31
CA SER A 143 -8.89 2.98 17.06
C SER A 143 -8.03 3.19 15.79
N LEU A 144 -6.74 3.53 15.90
CA LEU A 144 -5.87 3.63 14.74
C LEU A 144 -5.79 2.26 14.03
N TYR A 145 -6.16 2.23 12.76
CA TYR A 145 -6.12 0.99 11.96
C TYR A 145 -4.74 0.34 11.95
N GLU A 146 -3.69 1.13 12.05
CA GLU A 146 -2.31 0.64 12.14
C GLU A 146 -2.07 -0.20 13.39
N LEU A 147 -2.51 0.25 14.56
CA LEU A 147 -2.37 -0.50 15.82
C LEU A 147 -3.21 -1.80 15.78
N GLN A 148 -4.45 -1.72 15.28
CA GLN A 148 -5.29 -2.90 15.12
C GLN A 148 -4.70 -3.91 14.13
N LEU A 149 -4.05 -3.42 13.06
CA LEU A 149 -3.35 -4.24 12.08
C LEU A 149 -2.17 -4.98 12.72
N LEU A 150 -1.32 -4.28 13.46
CA LEU A 150 -0.18 -4.86 14.19
C LEU A 150 -0.63 -5.90 15.23
N ASP A 151 -1.69 -5.62 15.98
CA ASP A 151 -2.26 -6.57 16.94
C ASP A 151 -2.79 -7.83 16.22
N THR A 152 -3.53 -7.66 15.14
CA THR A 152 -4.07 -8.78 14.37
C THR A 152 -2.96 -9.62 13.73
N GLN A 153 -1.90 -8.98 13.22
CA GLN A 153 -0.71 -9.65 12.70
C GLN A 153 0.02 -10.44 13.79
N THR A 154 0.14 -9.88 14.98
CA THR A 154 0.74 -10.56 16.14
C THR A 154 -0.07 -11.80 16.55
N GLN A 155 -1.41 -11.70 16.56
CA GLN A 155 -2.30 -12.84 16.81
C GLN A 155 -2.17 -13.92 15.71
N LEU A 156 -2.04 -13.52 14.43
CA LEU A 156 -1.81 -14.42 13.31
C LEU A 156 -0.52 -15.22 13.50
N LEU A 157 0.59 -14.57 13.78
CA LEU A 157 1.89 -15.22 14.02
C LEU A 157 1.84 -16.18 15.20
N LYS A 158 1.14 -15.83 16.27
CA LYS A 158 0.91 -16.72 17.41
C LYS A 158 0.13 -17.98 17.01
N LYS A 159 -0.90 -17.86 16.18
CA LYS A 159 -1.67 -19.03 15.67
C LYS A 159 -0.84 -19.87 14.69
N GLN A 160 -0.03 -19.24 13.84
CA GLN A 160 0.89 -19.95 12.95
C GLN A 160 1.91 -20.79 13.74
N GLY A 161 2.45 -20.25 14.84
CA GLY A 161 3.29 -21.02 15.76
C GLY A 161 2.56 -22.22 16.39
N ARG A 162 1.26 -22.10 16.66
CA ARG A 162 0.44 -23.22 17.18
C ARG A 162 0.27 -24.35 16.17
N ILE A 163 0.09 -24.05 14.89
CA ILE A 163 -0.01 -25.07 13.84
C ILE A 163 1.21 -25.97 13.81
N ILE A 164 2.40 -25.42 14.00
CA ILE A 164 3.65 -26.20 14.02
C ILE A 164 3.63 -27.23 15.16
N ASN A 165 3.16 -26.83 16.35
CA ASN A 165 2.99 -27.76 17.47
C ASN A 165 1.90 -28.80 17.21
N GLN A 166 0.80 -28.43 16.57
CA GLN A 166 -0.29 -29.34 16.20
C GLN A 166 0.12 -30.36 15.15
N GLY A 167 1.16 -30.08 14.38
CA GLY A 167 1.77 -31.03 13.45
C GLY A 167 2.39 -32.27 14.11
N TYR A 168 2.48 -32.34 15.45
CA TYR A 168 2.83 -33.57 16.20
C TYR A 168 1.61 -34.42 16.54
N ILE A 169 0.39 -33.90 16.40
CA ILE A 169 -0.83 -34.62 16.73
C ILE A 169 -1.20 -35.54 15.56
N PRO A 170 -1.60 -36.79 15.83
CA PRO A 170 -2.07 -37.70 14.78
C PRO A 170 -3.27 -37.16 14.05
N SER A 171 -3.35 -37.43 12.74
CA SER A 171 -4.52 -37.11 11.91
C SER A 171 -5.18 -38.34 11.33
N LEU A 172 -6.50 -38.35 11.32
CA LEU A 172 -7.34 -39.42 10.79
C LEU A 172 -8.12 -38.91 9.57
N ASN A 173 -7.95 -39.60 8.45
CA ASN A 173 -8.64 -39.25 7.22
C ASN A 173 -9.48 -40.43 6.73
N PHE A 174 -10.67 -40.15 6.22
CA PHE A 174 -11.49 -41.06 5.46
C PHE A 174 -11.29 -40.78 3.96
N THR A 175 -10.98 -41.81 3.20
CA THR A 175 -10.89 -41.74 1.73
C THR A 175 -11.95 -42.60 1.11
N SER A 176 -12.64 -42.13 0.09
CA SER A 176 -13.61 -42.85 -0.69
C SER A 176 -13.38 -42.46 -2.16
N GLN A 177 -13.30 -43.48 -3.00
CA GLN A 177 -13.05 -43.31 -4.42
C GLN A 177 -13.98 -44.22 -5.20
N LEU A 178 -14.75 -43.64 -6.10
CA LEU A 178 -15.49 -44.34 -7.14
C LEU A 178 -14.73 -44.16 -8.46
N ALA A 179 -14.39 -45.27 -9.09
CA ALA A 179 -13.69 -45.24 -10.37
C ALA A 179 -14.39 -46.20 -11.38
N TYR A 180 -14.52 -45.72 -12.59
CA TYR A 180 -14.97 -46.51 -13.73
C TYR A 180 -13.76 -46.78 -14.62
N SER A 181 -13.46 -48.05 -14.84
CA SER A 181 -12.34 -48.49 -15.66
C SER A 181 -12.82 -49.37 -16.82
N ALA A 182 -12.34 -49.09 -18.01
CA ALA A 182 -12.57 -49.94 -19.18
C ALA A 182 -11.24 -50.37 -19.74
N TYR A 183 -11.13 -51.65 -20.07
CA TYR A 183 -9.94 -52.22 -20.70
C TYR A 183 -10.28 -52.61 -22.16
N THR A 184 -9.49 -52.16 -23.10
CA THR A 184 -9.65 -52.47 -24.51
C THR A 184 -8.32 -52.77 -25.16
N ASP A 185 -8.30 -53.72 -26.10
CA ASP A 185 -7.11 -54.12 -26.82
C ASP A 185 -6.67 -53.10 -27.89
N LYS A 186 -7.57 -52.25 -28.37
CA LYS A 186 -7.32 -51.27 -29.41
C LYS A 186 -8.01 -49.96 -29.10
N PHE A 187 -7.28 -48.83 -29.22
CA PHE A 187 -7.80 -47.49 -28.98
C PHE A 187 -9.06 -47.16 -29.78
N LYS A 188 -9.20 -47.72 -31.00
CA LYS A 188 -10.37 -47.56 -31.88
C LYS A 188 -11.65 -48.10 -31.25
N HIS A 189 -11.57 -49.08 -30.36
CA HIS A 189 -12.73 -49.73 -29.72
C HIS A 189 -13.26 -48.90 -28.54
N PHE A 190 -12.50 -47.91 -28.07
CA PHE A 190 -12.91 -47.07 -26.93
C PHE A 190 -14.16 -46.22 -27.23
N PHE A 191 -14.32 -45.82 -28.50
CA PHE A 191 -15.41 -44.94 -28.95
C PHE A 191 -16.56 -45.67 -29.66
N HIS A 192 -16.52 -46.98 -29.80
CA HIS A 192 -17.57 -47.77 -30.47
C HIS A 192 -18.41 -48.54 -29.45
N SER A 193 -19.68 -48.15 -29.36
CA SER A 193 -20.68 -48.66 -28.41
C SER A 193 -21.04 -50.13 -28.51
N HIS A 194 -20.58 -50.88 -29.53
CA HIS A 194 -21.15 -52.19 -29.86
C HIS A 194 -20.30 -53.42 -29.59
N ILE A 195 -19.08 -53.30 -29.16
CA ILE A 195 -18.22 -54.46 -28.92
C ILE A 195 -17.54 -54.34 -27.56
N SER A 196 -18.07 -55.08 -26.60
CA SER A 196 -17.32 -55.64 -25.47
C SER A 196 -16.52 -54.69 -24.54
N ASN A 197 -16.78 -53.41 -24.56
CA ASN A 197 -16.21 -52.50 -23.53
C ASN A 197 -17.02 -52.68 -22.23
N LYS A 198 -16.62 -53.61 -21.43
CA LYS A 198 -17.17 -53.71 -20.06
C LYS A 198 -16.53 -52.61 -19.20
N TRP A 199 -17.32 -51.64 -18.84
CA TRP A 199 -16.96 -50.73 -17.81
C TRP A 199 -17.08 -51.41 -16.46
N TYR A 200 -15.99 -51.43 -15.70
CA TYR A 200 -15.93 -51.95 -14.37
C TYR A 200 -16.03 -50.79 -13.40
N GLU A 201 -17.04 -50.85 -12.58
CA GLU A 201 -17.17 -49.92 -11.45
C GLU A 201 -16.35 -50.48 -10.30
N SER A 202 -15.50 -49.65 -9.72
CA SER A 202 -14.77 -49.96 -8.49
C SER A 202 -15.01 -48.89 -7.44
N PHE A 203 -15.41 -49.33 -6.28
CA PHE A 203 -15.62 -48.50 -5.11
C PHE A 203 -14.60 -48.88 -4.03
N ASN A 204 -13.72 -47.95 -3.71
CA ASN A 204 -12.72 -48.12 -2.66
C ASN A 204 -12.98 -47.14 -1.53
N PHE A 205 -12.93 -47.63 -0.31
CA PHE A 205 -12.98 -46.78 0.86
C PHE A 205 -11.93 -47.24 1.87
N GLY A 206 -11.44 -46.29 2.69
CA GLY A 206 -10.40 -46.56 3.65
C GLY A 206 -10.28 -45.49 4.72
N LEU A 207 -9.69 -45.87 5.83
CA LEU A 207 -9.28 -44.99 6.91
C LEU A 207 -7.76 -44.91 6.92
N SER A 208 -7.21 -43.71 6.90
CA SER A 208 -5.79 -43.44 6.98
C SER A 208 -5.47 -42.71 8.27
N LEU A 209 -4.70 -43.33 9.15
CA LEU A 209 -4.16 -42.74 10.38
C LEU A 209 -2.69 -42.38 10.14
N LYS A 210 -2.38 -41.08 10.24
CA LYS A 210 -1.01 -40.58 10.11
C LYS A 210 -0.50 -40.13 11.48
N ILE A 211 0.55 -40.81 11.97
CA ILE A 211 1.20 -40.51 13.26
C ILE A 211 2.63 -40.05 12.95
N PRO A 212 2.99 -38.77 13.17
CA PRO A 212 4.35 -38.29 12.98
C PRO A 212 5.24 -38.69 14.15
N ILE A 213 6.13 -39.68 13.95
CA ILE A 213 7.01 -40.22 15.01
C ILE A 213 8.31 -39.39 15.07
N PHE A 214 8.91 -39.12 13.92
CA PHE A 214 10.17 -38.38 13.83
C PHE A 214 10.25 -37.60 12.52
N ASP A 215 10.70 -36.37 12.57
CA ASP A 215 10.77 -35.45 11.42
C ASP A 215 12.16 -34.79 11.25
N GLY A 216 13.19 -35.35 11.84
CA GLY A 216 14.55 -34.80 11.77
C GLY A 216 14.69 -33.42 12.42
N LEU A 217 13.93 -33.12 13.48
CA LEU A 217 13.90 -31.83 14.20
C LEU A 217 13.38 -30.64 13.35
N SER A 218 12.82 -30.89 12.16
CA SER A 218 12.30 -29.84 11.27
C SER A 218 11.24 -28.99 11.97
N LYS A 219 10.29 -29.60 12.69
CA LYS A 219 9.27 -28.86 13.43
C LYS A 219 9.85 -28.07 14.59
N HIS A 220 10.89 -28.58 15.25
CA HIS A 220 11.57 -27.85 16.33
C HIS A 220 12.19 -26.54 15.82
N THR A 221 12.91 -26.60 14.70
CA THR A 221 13.52 -25.43 14.08
C THR A 221 12.47 -24.44 13.61
N LYS A 222 11.38 -24.91 12.94
CA LYS A 222 10.25 -24.07 12.53
C LYS A 222 9.58 -23.38 13.71
N LYS A 223 9.45 -24.06 14.85
CA LYS A 223 8.92 -23.47 16.08
C LYS A 223 9.79 -22.34 16.59
N GLN A 224 11.12 -22.52 16.58
CA GLN A 224 12.05 -21.46 16.98
C GLN A 224 11.92 -20.24 16.05
N GLN A 225 11.87 -20.46 14.73
CA GLN A 225 11.64 -19.39 13.76
C GLN A 225 10.33 -18.65 14.03
N ALA A 226 9.22 -19.37 14.20
CA ALA A 226 7.92 -18.76 14.50
C ALA A 226 7.92 -17.94 15.80
N ASN A 227 8.67 -18.40 16.82
CA ASN A 227 8.82 -17.66 18.06
C ASN A 227 9.64 -16.36 17.88
N VAL A 228 10.66 -16.36 17.02
CA VAL A 228 11.44 -15.16 16.70
C VAL A 228 10.56 -14.15 15.96
N GLU A 229 9.80 -14.60 14.94
CA GLU A 229 8.88 -13.71 14.20
C GLU A 229 7.79 -13.14 15.11
N TYR A 230 7.21 -13.95 16.00
CA TYR A 230 6.25 -13.47 16.98
C TYR A 230 6.85 -12.39 17.91
N ARG A 231 8.05 -12.61 18.46
CA ARG A 231 8.73 -11.63 19.32
C ARG A 231 9.06 -10.35 18.58
N LYS A 232 9.47 -10.44 17.31
CA LYS A 232 9.71 -9.28 16.45
C LYS A 232 8.43 -8.45 16.28
N ALA A 233 7.30 -9.10 16.02
CA ALA A 233 6.01 -8.41 15.88
C ALA A 233 5.56 -7.73 17.18
N VAL A 234 5.77 -8.37 18.35
CA VAL A 234 5.48 -7.76 19.66
C VAL A 234 6.31 -6.49 19.88
N LEU A 235 7.63 -6.56 19.58
CA LEU A 235 8.51 -5.39 19.70
C LEU A 235 8.14 -4.25 18.73
N GLN A 236 7.59 -4.59 17.56
CA GLN A 236 7.09 -3.57 16.62
C GLN A 236 5.79 -2.91 17.11
N GLN A 237 5.00 -3.60 17.91
CA GLN A 237 3.79 -3.05 18.52
C GLN A 237 4.10 -2.15 19.72
N GLU A 238 5.22 -2.37 20.42
CA GLU A 238 5.65 -1.61 21.61
C GLU A 238 6.39 -0.31 21.26
N ASN A 239 6.90 -0.16 20.00
CA ASN A 239 7.64 1.02 19.50
C ASN A 239 6.73 1.95 18.70
#